data_8021a714d514b2446ee28b10d6f112dd
#
_entry.id   8021a714d514b2446ee28b10d6f112dd
#
_cell.length_a   1.000
_cell.length_b   1.000
_cell.length_c   1.000
_cell.angle_alpha   90.00
_cell.angle_beta   90.00
_cell.angle_gamma   90.00
#
_symmetry.space_group_name_H-M   'P 1'
#
loop_
_entity.id
_entity.type
_entity.pdbx_description
1 polymer ?
#
loop_
_entity_poly.entity_id
_entity_poly.type
_entity_poly.pdbx_seq_one_letter_code
_entity_poly.pdbx_strand_id
1 'polypeptide(L)'
;MAEEVVLINPKDYEIDESMTANITSKIVTLKKERDILAQRYLEVMQMDIDNPETAKEARKIRLLIRDNRTKGFEPQRVADKKVPLRLGQFIDAVYGAETTENVRMENGLESIEKHAENLEKQR
;
A
#
# COMPACT_ATOMS: atom_id res chain seq x y z
N MET A 1 22.86 11.26 -18.79
CA MET A 1 22.80 9.99 -18.02
C MET A 1 21.39 9.43 -18.08
N ALA A 2 21.28 8.19 -18.47
CA ALA A 2 20.00 7.51 -18.41
C ALA A 2 19.58 7.42 -16.94
N GLU A 3 18.41 7.96 -16.60
CA GLU A 3 17.82 7.74 -15.29
C GLU A 3 17.57 6.24 -15.13
N GLU A 4 18.04 5.68 -14.03
CA GLU A 4 17.62 4.34 -13.67
C GLU A 4 16.12 4.36 -13.38
N VAL A 5 15.35 3.89 -14.35
CA VAL A 5 13.94 3.63 -14.13
C VAL A 5 13.88 2.33 -13.35
N VAL A 6 13.66 2.42 -12.05
CA VAL A 6 13.33 1.24 -11.25
C VAL A 6 11.94 0.78 -11.69
N LEU A 7 11.94 -0.19 -12.61
CA LEU A 7 10.70 -0.83 -13.04
C LEU A 7 10.26 -1.82 -11.95
N ILE A 8 9.27 -1.40 -11.17
CA ILE A 8 8.63 -2.28 -10.21
C ILE A 8 7.59 -3.10 -10.99
N ASN A 9 7.83 -4.40 -11.08
CA ASN A 9 6.98 -5.31 -11.84
C ASN A 9 5.99 -6.00 -10.90
N PRO A 10 4.67 -5.91 -11.18
CA PRO A 10 3.65 -6.60 -10.39
C PRO A 10 3.89 -8.10 -10.23
N LYS A 11 4.48 -8.76 -11.22
CA LYS A 11 4.80 -10.19 -11.19
C LYS A 11 5.76 -10.56 -10.06
N ASP A 12 6.67 -9.65 -9.70
CA ASP A 12 7.61 -9.85 -8.59
C ASP A 12 6.89 -9.93 -7.24
N TYR A 13 5.66 -9.43 -7.17
CA TYR A 13 4.79 -9.45 -5.99
C TYR A 13 3.66 -10.48 -6.12
N GLU A 14 3.69 -11.31 -7.15
CA GLU A 14 2.64 -12.31 -7.42
C GLU A 14 1.26 -11.69 -7.60
N ILE A 15 1.21 -10.51 -8.24
CA ILE A 15 -0.02 -9.73 -8.47
C ILE A 15 -0.29 -9.64 -9.97
N ASP A 16 -1.56 -9.78 -10.36
CA ASP A 16 -2.02 -9.59 -11.74
C ASP A 16 -1.91 -8.12 -12.13
N GLU A 17 -1.40 -7.83 -13.31
CA GLU A 17 -1.27 -6.47 -13.84
C GLU A 17 -2.60 -5.71 -13.87
N SER A 18 -3.71 -6.40 -14.10
CA SER A 18 -5.05 -5.78 -14.08
C SER A 18 -5.40 -5.16 -12.74
N MET A 19 -4.87 -5.71 -11.65
CA MET A 19 -5.09 -5.19 -10.30
C MET A 19 -4.32 -3.90 -10.03
N THR A 20 -3.27 -3.64 -10.81
CA THR A 20 -2.38 -2.49 -10.63
C THR A 20 -2.61 -1.36 -11.63
N ALA A 21 -3.42 -1.58 -12.67
CA ALA A 21 -3.63 -0.62 -13.76
C ALA A 21 -4.13 0.74 -13.25
N ASN A 22 -5.09 0.74 -12.32
CA ASN A 22 -5.64 1.97 -11.74
C ASN A 22 -4.59 2.74 -10.91
N ILE A 23 -3.78 2.01 -10.13
CA ILE A 23 -2.68 2.59 -9.35
C ILE A 23 -1.66 3.21 -10.29
N THR A 24 -1.25 2.48 -11.32
CA THR A 24 -0.26 2.92 -12.30
C THR A 24 -0.71 4.20 -13.02
N SER A 25 -1.99 4.29 -13.40
CA SER A 25 -2.50 5.47 -14.10
C SER A 25 -2.46 6.73 -13.22
N LYS A 26 -2.76 6.62 -11.93
CA LYS A 26 -2.67 7.73 -10.96
C LYS A 26 -1.23 8.18 -10.76
N ILE A 27 -0.30 7.22 -10.64
CA ILE A 27 1.12 7.49 -10.49
C ILE A 27 1.66 8.22 -11.73
N VAL A 28 1.25 7.82 -12.92
CA VAL A 28 1.66 8.46 -14.19
C VAL A 28 1.26 9.93 -14.20
N THR A 29 0.06 10.29 -13.75
CA THR A 29 -0.40 11.67 -13.67
C THR A 29 0.47 12.50 -12.73
N LEU A 30 0.70 12.02 -11.51
CA LEU A 30 1.53 12.70 -10.51
C LEU A 30 2.99 12.80 -10.97
N LYS A 31 3.47 11.79 -11.67
CA LYS A 31 4.82 11.74 -12.22
C LYS A 31 5.02 12.80 -13.31
N LYS A 32 4.02 13.01 -14.17
CA LYS A 32 4.05 14.08 -15.18
C LYS A 32 4.15 15.47 -14.55
N GLU A 33 3.40 15.72 -13.48
CA GLU A 33 3.49 16.96 -12.71
C GLU A 33 4.88 17.14 -12.13
N ARG A 34 5.44 16.09 -11.54
CA ARG A 34 6.80 16.11 -10.99
C ARG A 34 7.85 16.35 -12.07
N ASP A 35 7.69 15.77 -13.25
CA ASP A 35 8.64 15.93 -14.35
C ASP A 35 8.72 17.38 -14.81
N ILE A 36 7.61 18.12 -14.82
CA ILE A 36 7.59 19.56 -15.08
C ILE A 36 8.40 20.31 -14.01
N LEU A 37 8.19 19.97 -12.76
CA LEU A 37 8.93 20.54 -11.64
C LEU A 37 10.41 20.16 -11.66
N ALA A 38 10.74 18.96 -12.14
CA ALA A 38 12.12 18.51 -12.29
C ALA A 38 12.91 19.35 -13.29
N GLN A 39 12.28 19.82 -14.37
CA GLN A 39 12.90 20.74 -15.32
C GLN A 39 13.24 22.06 -14.63
N ARG A 40 12.31 22.62 -13.84
CA ARG A 40 12.53 23.83 -13.06
C ARG A 40 13.63 23.62 -12.02
N TYR A 41 13.65 22.48 -11.37
CA TYR A 41 14.72 22.11 -10.44
C TYR A 41 16.10 22.16 -11.11
N LEU A 42 16.23 21.57 -12.30
CA LEU A 42 17.49 21.56 -13.04
C LEU A 42 17.92 22.99 -13.41
N GLU A 43 16.99 23.85 -13.82
CA GLU A 43 17.26 25.26 -14.12
C GLU A 43 17.79 25.98 -12.87
N VAL A 44 17.16 25.80 -11.73
CA VAL A 44 17.59 26.45 -10.48
C VAL A 44 18.98 25.94 -10.06
N MET A 45 19.29 24.66 -10.25
CA MET A 45 20.61 24.11 -9.94
C MET A 45 21.72 24.67 -10.81
N GLN A 46 21.39 25.27 -11.95
CA GLN A 46 22.34 25.93 -12.84
C GLN A 46 22.51 27.43 -12.55
N MET A 47 21.65 28.00 -11.71
CA MET A 47 21.70 29.42 -11.36
C MET A 47 22.85 29.71 -10.40
N ASP A 48 23.29 31.02 -10.41
CA ASP A 48 24.33 31.49 -9.50
C ASP A 48 23.85 31.41 -8.04
N ILE A 49 24.51 30.58 -7.22
CA ILE A 49 24.16 30.35 -5.81
C ILE A 49 24.29 31.61 -4.97
N ASP A 50 25.14 32.57 -5.37
CA ASP A 50 25.36 33.83 -4.65
C ASP A 50 24.28 34.89 -4.98
N ASN A 51 23.48 34.66 -6.00
CA ASN A 51 22.38 35.58 -6.35
C ASN A 51 21.17 35.32 -5.43
N PRO A 52 20.65 36.38 -4.74
CA PRO A 52 19.47 36.24 -3.88
C PRO A 52 18.22 35.68 -4.59
N GLU A 53 18.07 35.92 -5.88
CA GLU A 53 16.94 35.42 -6.68
C GLU A 53 16.99 33.87 -6.79
N THR A 54 18.18 33.30 -6.79
CA THR A 54 18.34 31.85 -6.81
C THR A 54 17.68 31.19 -5.58
N ALA A 55 17.88 31.76 -4.40
CA ALA A 55 17.26 31.27 -3.17
C ALA A 55 15.74 31.37 -3.20
N LYS A 56 15.19 32.44 -3.78
CA LYS A 56 13.74 32.59 -3.92
C LYS A 56 13.14 31.56 -4.86
N GLU A 57 13.76 31.33 -6.01
CA GLU A 57 13.31 30.29 -6.95
C GLU A 57 13.47 28.89 -6.34
N ALA A 58 14.58 28.63 -5.67
CA ALA A 58 14.79 27.36 -4.99
C ALA A 58 13.68 27.06 -3.99
N ARG A 59 13.32 28.04 -3.18
CA ARG A 59 12.22 27.89 -2.20
C ARG A 59 10.88 27.60 -2.88
N LYS A 60 10.57 28.37 -3.93
CA LYS A 60 9.31 28.21 -4.68
C LYS A 60 9.18 26.81 -5.25
N ILE A 61 10.21 26.33 -5.94
CA ILE A 61 10.20 25.01 -6.54
C ILE A 61 10.21 23.90 -5.48
N ARG A 62 10.99 24.09 -4.41
CA ARG A 62 11.00 23.14 -3.29
C ARG A 62 9.61 22.93 -2.68
N LEU A 63 8.86 24.02 -2.49
CA LEU A 63 7.50 23.94 -1.92
C LEU A 63 6.53 23.24 -2.88
N LEU A 64 6.66 23.45 -4.18
CA LEU A 64 5.84 22.77 -5.18
C LEU A 64 6.16 21.27 -5.26
N ILE A 65 7.43 20.91 -5.19
CA ILE A 65 7.86 19.51 -5.16
C ILE A 65 7.38 18.84 -3.86
N ARG A 66 7.49 19.53 -2.74
CA ARG A 66 6.93 19.05 -1.46
C ARG A 66 5.43 18.78 -1.57
N ASP A 67 4.67 19.70 -2.16
CA ASP A 67 3.23 19.55 -2.32
C ASP A 67 2.88 18.37 -3.25
N ASN A 68 3.65 18.16 -4.30
CA ASN A 68 3.50 16.99 -5.16
C ASN A 68 3.64 15.68 -4.34
N ARG A 69 4.57 15.64 -3.39
CA ARG A 69 4.76 14.50 -2.49
C ARG A 69 3.67 14.42 -1.43
N THR A 70 3.44 15.48 -0.67
CA THR A 70 2.57 15.45 0.54
C THR A 70 1.09 15.55 0.23
N LYS A 71 0.72 16.18 -0.90
CA LYS A 71 -0.67 16.36 -1.32
C LYS A 71 -1.04 15.47 -2.50
N GLY A 72 -0.07 14.87 -3.17
CA GLY A 72 -0.25 13.98 -4.31
C GLY A 72 0.07 12.52 -3.99
N PHE A 73 1.34 12.17 -3.95
CA PHE A 73 1.77 10.78 -3.78
C PHE A 73 1.34 10.17 -2.43
N GLU A 74 1.57 10.85 -1.31
CA GLU A 74 1.29 10.28 0.01
C GLU A 74 -0.19 10.00 0.28
N PRO A 75 -1.14 10.94 0.01
CA PRO A 75 -2.56 10.64 0.18
C PRO A 75 -3.05 9.53 -0.75
N GLN A 76 -2.51 9.48 -1.98
CA GLN A 76 -2.89 8.45 -2.94
C GLN A 76 -2.42 7.07 -2.49
N ARG A 77 -1.20 6.97 -1.94
CA ARG A 77 -0.68 5.74 -1.36
C ARG A 77 -1.58 5.22 -0.25
N VAL A 78 -1.99 6.09 0.65
CA VAL A 78 -2.89 5.75 1.77
C VAL A 78 -4.24 5.26 1.24
N ALA A 79 -4.82 5.97 0.26
CA ALA A 79 -6.10 5.61 -0.34
C ALA A 79 -6.02 4.24 -1.04
N ASP A 80 -4.97 3.99 -1.79
CA ASP A 80 -4.79 2.74 -2.54
C ASP A 80 -4.59 1.53 -1.61
N LYS A 81 -4.04 1.73 -0.42
CA LYS A 81 -3.84 0.67 0.58
C LYS A 81 -5.12 0.28 1.33
N LYS A 82 -6.16 1.11 1.33
CA LYS A 82 -7.40 0.84 2.06
C LYS A 82 -8.16 -0.37 1.53
N VAL A 83 -8.20 -0.56 0.22
CA VAL A 83 -8.96 -1.67 -0.40
C VAL A 83 -8.36 -3.03 -0.02
N PRO A 84 -7.04 -3.28 -0.18
CA PRO A 84 -6.43 -4.54 0.26
C PRO A 84 -6.63 -4.82 1.75
N LEU A 85 -6.55 -3.78 2.60
CA LEU A 85 -6.77 -3.93 4.04
C LEU A 85 -8.18 -4.39 4.36
N ARG A 86 -9.20 -3.78 3.74
CA ARG A 86 -10.61 -4.15 3.91
C ARG A 86 -10.88 -5.56 3.41
N LEU A 87 -10.28 -5.94 2.29
CA LEU A 87 -10.41 -7.29 1.74
C LEU A 87 -9.83 -8.31 2.71
N GLY A 88 -8.67 -8.04 3.31
CA GLY A 88 -8.08 -8.90 4.34
C GLY A 88 -8.98 -9.06 5.54
N GLN A 89 -9.58 -7.99 6.03
CA GLN A 89 -10.54 -8.02 7.15
C GLN A 89 -11.78 -8.86 6.81
N PHE A 90 -12.29 -8.74 5.60
CA PHE A 90 -13.43 -9.53 5.12
C PHE A 90 -13.09 -11.02 5.07
N ILE A 91 -11.92 -11.37 4.53
CA ILE A 91 -11.44 -12.75 4.46
C ILE A 91 -11.35 -13.35 5.87
N ASP A 92 -10.74 -12.64 6.80
CA ASP A 92 -10.61 -13.10 8.19
C ASP A 92 -11.98 -13.32 8.85
N ALA A 93 -12.94 -12.43 8.58
CA ALA A 93 -14.29 -12.56 9.11
C ALA A 93 -15.01 -13.81 8.58
N VAL A 94 -14.93 -14.05 7.27
CA VAL A 94 -15.57 -15.20 6.62
C VAL A 94 -14.97 -16.52 7.12
N TYR A 95 -13.64 -16.64 7.08
CA TYR A 95 -12.96 -17.85 7.54
C TYR A 95 -13.14 -18.06 9.05
N GLY A 96 -13.10 -16.98 9.83
CA GLY A 96 -13.36 -17.04 11.27
C GLY A 96 -14.73 -17.59 11.61
N ALA A 97 -15.77 -17.18 10.89
CA ALA A 97 -17.12 -17.70 11.06
C ALA A 97 -17.16 -19.21 10.79
N GLU A 98 -16.52 -19.67 9.72
CA GLU A 98 -16.51 -21.09 9.37
C GLU A 98 -15.72 -21.93 10.38
N THR A 99 -14.56 -21.47 10.81
CA THR A 99 -13.74 -22.19 11.79
C THR A 99 -14.43 -22.23 13.17
N THR A 100 -15.22 -21.23 13.53
CA THR A 100 -16.04 -21.22 14.75
C THR A 100 -17.07 -22.36 14.71
N GLU A 101 -17.70 -22.62 13.57
CA GLU A 101 -18.60 -23.76 13.40
C GLU A 101 -17.87 -25.10 13.58
N ASN A 102 -16.66 -25.22 13.01
CA ASN A 102 -15.84 -26.42 13.20
C ASN A 102 -15.56 -26.66 14.68
N VAL A 103 -15.12 -25.64 15.41
CA VAL A 103 -14.81 -25.73 16.84
C VAL A 103 -16.06 -26.13 17.65
N ARG A 104 -17.22 -25.58 17.30
CA ARG A 104 -18.48 -25.97 17.97
C ARG A 104 -18.78 -27.45 17.82
N MET A 105 -18.61 -28.00 16.62
CA MET A 105 -18.83 -29.41 16.36
C MET A 105 -17.78 -30.31 17.05
N GLU A 106 -16.51 -29.88 16.99
CA GLU A 106 -15.41 -30.58 17.67
C GLU A 106 -15.68 -30.69 19.18
N ASN A 107 -16.10 -29.57 19.79
CA ASN A 107 -16.43 -29.55 21.23
C ASN A 107 -17.60 -30.44 21.57
N GLY A 108 -18.62 -30.48 20.70
CA GLY A 108 -19.76 -31.41 20.89
C GLY A 108 -19.33 -32.87 20.86
N LEU A 109 -18.51 -33.24 19.88
CA LEU A 109 -17.97 -34.59 19.74
C LEU A 109 -17.05 -34.98 20.92
N GLU A 110 -16.18 -34.03 21.31
CA GLU A 110 -15.29 -34.22 22.45
C GLU A 110 -16.05 -34.48 23.76
N SER A 111 -17.18 -33.81 23.94
CA SER A 111 -18.06 -34.01 25.10
C SER A 111 -18.59 -35.45 25.15
N ILE A 112 -18.94 -36.01 24.00
CA ILE A 112 -19.39 -37.44 23.91
C ILE A 112 -18.24 -38.36 24.27
N GLU A 113 -17.04 -38.14 23.75
CA GLU A 113 -15.86 -38.93 24.04
C GLU A 113 -15.52 -38.92 25.53
N LYS A 114 -15.57 -37.75 26.15
CA LYS A 114 -15.33 -37.60 27.60
C LYS A 114 -16.37 -38.34 28.44
N HIS A 115 -17.63 -38.29 27.99
CA HIS A 115 -18.70 -39.03 28.68
C HIS A 115 -18.47 -40.54 28.64
N ALA A 116 -18.05 -41.06 27.47
CA ALA A 116 -17.72 -42.47 27.31
C ALA A 116 -16.54 -42.89 28.21
N GLU A 117 -15.48 -42.06 28.26
CA GLU A 117 -14.34 -42.31 29.15
C GLU A 117 -14.75 -42.33 30.62
N ASN A 118 -15.61 -41.44 31.05
CA ASN A 118 -16.12 -41.37 32.43
C ASN A 118 -16.94 -42.61 32.78
N LEU A 119 -17.73 -43.10 31.85
CA LEU A 119 -18.50 -44.34 32.06
C LEU A 119 -17.56 -45.54 32.24
N GLU A 120 -16.50 -45.61 31.45
CA GLU A 120 -15.49 -46.67 31.57
C GLU A 120 -14.80 -46.66 32.93
N LYS A 121 -14.45 -45.46 33.42
CA LYS A 121 -13.82 -45.31 34.74
C LYS A 121 -14.71 -45.70 35.90
N GLN A 122 -16.01 -45.67 35.72
CA GLN A 122 -17.00 -46.06 36.75
C GLN A 122 -17.28 -47.54 36.80
N ARG A 123 -16.81 -48.32 35.84
CA ARG A 123 -16.97 -49.76 35.80
C ARG A 123 -15.96 -50.47 36.66
#